data_b2a8f95b725ec0889872b8b8d444f46f
#
_entry.id   b2a8f95b725ec0889872b8b8d444f46f
#
_cell.length_a   1.000
_cell.length_b   1.000
_cell.length_c   1.000
_cell.angle_alpha   90.00
_cell.angle_beta   90.00
_cell.angle_gamma   90.00
#
_symmetry.space_group_name_H-M   'P 1'
#
loop_
_entity.id
_entity.type
_entity.pdbx_description
1 polymer ?
#
loop_
_entity_poly.entity_id
_entity_poly.type
_entity_poly.pdbx_seq_one_letter_code
_entity_poly.pdbx_strand_id
1 'polypeptide(L)'
;MSNEWDPVGYNQNARFVSDLGEPVLQLLNPKPGETVLDLGCGDGELTLKLIDAGCNVIAVDSSPAMVESSLAKGINARMMDGQHLEFEGVFDAVFSNAALHWMTQPREVIAGVRRALKPTGRFVAEMGGQRNVVSVLAALTKTRQHRGLAPVNPWYFPSVEEYRQLLEEAGFQVPVIQLIPRPTVLPGELRGWLETFAGAFLSTEGAEREEMIAEITEELAPTLRDDSGKWTVDYVRLRFMASNSFDLR
;
A
#
# COMPACT_ATOMS: atom_id res chain seq x y z
N MET A 1 5.35 6.17 -14.87
CA MET A 1 6.71 6.07 -14.27
C MET A 1 6.54 5.33 -12.96
N SER A 2 7.17 4.18 -12.79
CA SER A 2 7.18 3.42 -11.54
C SER A 2 7.97 4.20 -10.50
N ASN A 3 7.51 4.19 -9.25
CA ASN A 3 8.28 4.73 -8.13
C ASN A 3 9.54 3.86 -7.96
N GLU A 4 10.73 4.45 -8.00
CA GLU A 4 11.95 3.73 -7.65
C GLU A 4 12.03 3.66 -6.12
N TRP A 5 11.80 2.45 -5.59
CA TRP A 5 11.83 2.22 -4.15
C TRP A 5 13.26 2.02 -3.66
N ASP A 6 13.66 2.81 -2.66
CA ASP A 6 14.89 2.63 -1.90
C ASP A 6 14.57 1.96 -0.56
N PRO A 7 14.94 0.67 -0.33
CA PRO A 7 14.65 -0.02 0.93
C PRO A 7 15.26 0.64 2.17
N VAL A 8 16.42 1.30 2.02
CA VAL A 8 17.10 1.97 3.14
C VAL A 8 16.33 3.23 3.55
N GLY A 9 16.01 4.09 2.58
CA GLY A 9 15.19 5.28 2.81
C GLY A 9 13.79 4.93 3.27
N TYR A 10 13.19 3.86 2.73
CA TYR A 10 11.90 3.34 3.17
C TYR A 10 11.93 2.92 4.64
N ASN A 11 12.94 2.16 5.08
CA ASN A 11 13.08 1.76 6.49
C ASN A 11 13.25 2.95 7.45
N GLN A 12 13.93 4.01 7.01
CA GLN A 12 14.14 5.20 7.83
C GLN A 12 12.86 6.05 7.95
N ASN A 13 12.12 6.22 6.85
CA ASN A 13 11.03 7.19 6.73
C ASN A 13 9.63 6.56 6.84
N ALA A 14 9.50 5.26 6.60
CA ALA A 14 8.22 4.57 6.40
C ALA A 14 8.04 3.30 7.24
N ARG A 15 8.92 3.00 8.20
CA ARG A 15 8.82 1.79 9.04
C ARG A 15 7.46 1.68 9.75
N PHE A 16 6.85 2.81 10.11
CA PHE A 16 5.51 2.83 10.69
C PHE A 16 4.45 2.11 9.82
N VAL A 17 4.67 1.97 8.52
CA VAL A 17 3.75 1.25 7.62
C VAL A 17 3.66 -0.22 8.00
N SER A 18 4.79 -0.86 8.28
CA SER A 18 4.85 -2.25 8.73
C SER A 18 4.40 -2.40 10.19
N ASP A 19 4.78 -1.45 11.06
CA ASP A 19 4.39 -1.48 12.48
C ASP A 19 2.87 -1.36 12.64
N LEU A 20 2.21 -0.56 11.81
CA LEU A 20 0.76 -0.37 11.79
C LEU A 20 0.01 -1.46 11.00
N GLY A 21 0.69 -2.43 10.41
CA GLY A 21 0.10 -3.55 9.68
C GLY A 21 -0.47 -4.67 10.57
N GLU A 22 -0.16 -4.70 11.85
CA GLU A 22 -0.60 -5.74 12.79
C GLU A 22 -2.13 -5.99 12.78
N PRO A 23 -3.00 -4.96 12.80
CA PRO A 23 -4.44 -5.19 12.76
C PRO A 23 -4.94 -5.85 11.46
N VAL A 24 -4.19 -5.73 10.35
CA VAL A 24 -4.52 -6.40 9.08
C VAL A 24 -4.15 -7.88 9.16
N LEU A 25 -3.00 -8.20 9.79
CA LEU A 25 -2.61 -9.59 10.08
C LEU A 25 -3.62 -10.26 11.01
N GLN A 26 -4.10 -9.55 12.04
CA GLN A 26 -5.13 -10.08 12.93
C GLN A 26 -6.46 -10.35 12.18
N LEU A 27 -6.84 -9.46 11.25
CA LEU A 27 -8.02 -9.68 10.40
C LEU A 27 -7.83 -10.86 9.45
N LEU A 28 -6.62 -11.06 8.90
CA LEU A 28 -6.28 -12.24 8.10
C LEU A 28 -6.41 -13.52 8.91
N ASN A 29 -6.02 -13.49 10.20
CA ASN A 29 -6.04 -14.64 11.12
C ASN A 29 -5.34 -15.86 10.51
N PRO A 30 -4.05 -15.75 10.14
CA PRO A 30 -3.32 -16.80 9.44
C PRO A 30 -3.25 -18.07 10.28
N LYS A 31 -3.30 -19.23 9.63
CA LYS A 31 -3.23 -20.53 10.29
C LYS A 31 -1.95 -21.27 9.87
N PRO A 32 -1.32 -21.99 10.81
CA PRO A 32 -0.17 -22.84 10.46
C PRO A 32 -0.50 -23.78 9.30
N GLY A 33 0.41 -23.87 8.33
CA GLY A 33 0.27 -24.70 7.14
C GLY A 33 -0.51 -24.08 5.97
N GLU A 34 -1.17 -22.92 6.16
CA GLU A 34 -1.78 -22.21 5.03
C GLU A 34 -0.72 -21.73 4.03
N THR A 35 -1.06 -21.75 2.75
CA THR A 35 -0.29 -21.13 1.68
C THR A 35 -0.81 -19.72 1.45
N VAL A 36 0.01 -18.71 1.72
CA VAL A 36 -0.39 -17.29 1.68
C VAL A 36 0.42 -16.56 0.60
N LEU A 37 -0.27 -15.77 -0.22
CA LEU A 37 0.37 -14.77 -1.08
C LEU A 37 0.47 -13.46 -0.31
N ASP A 38 1.68 -12.91 -0.18
CA ASP A 38 1.90 -11.52 0.25
C ASP A 38 2.07 -10.65 -0.99
N LEU A 39 1.03 -9.87 -1.30
CA LEU A 39 0.92 -9.05 -2.50
C LEU A 39 1.39 -7.62 -2.25
N GLY A 40 2.54 -7.26 -2.82
CA GLY A 40 3.25 -6.01 -2.54
C GLY A 40 3.99 -6.11 -1.20
N CYS A 41 4.85 -7.11 -1.08
CA CYS A 41 5.51 -7.46 0.18
C CYS A 41 6.53 -6.43 0.66
N GLY A 42 6.96 -5.51 -0.22
CA GLY A 42 8.01 -4.56 0.09
C GLY A 42 9.30 -5.25 0.54
N ASP A 43 9.87 -4.78 1.64
CA ASP A 43 11.09 -5.34 2.23
C ASP A 43 10.88 -6.62 3.06
N GLY A 44 9.63 -7.13 3.13
CA GLY A 44 9.30 -8.42 3.74
C GLY A 44 9.06 -8.42 5.25
N GLU A 45 9.00 -7.28 5.92
CA GLU A 45 8.80 -7.23 7.39
C GLU A 45 7.49 -7.90 7.85
N LEU A 46 6.38 -7.66 7.13
CA LEU A 46 5.11 -8.33 7.44
C LEU A 46 5.08 -9.77 6.94
N THR A 47 5.81 -10.07 5.86
CA THR A 47 5.96 -11.44 5.36
C THR A 47 6.59 -12.35 6.41
N LEU A 48 7.62 -11.87 7.15
CA LEU A 48 8.23 -12.62 8.24
C LEU A 48 7.22 -12.98 9.32
N LYS A 49 6.31 -12.07 9.68
CA LYS A 49 5.24 -12.36 10.66
C LYS A 49 4.28 -13.45 10.19
N LEU A 50 3.99 -13.53 8.88
CA LEU A 50 3.21 -14.63 8.29
C LEU A 50 3.95 -15.95 8.37
N ILE A 51 5.26 -15.93 8.11
CA ILE A 51 6.14 -17.12 8.23
C ILE A 51 6.21 -17.58 9.70
N ASP A 52 6.40 -16.65 10.64
CA ASP A 52 6.43 -16.93 12.07
C ASP A 52 5.09 -17.49 12.59
N ALA A 53 3.97 -17.13 11.95
CA ALA A 53 2.66 -17.73 12.21
C ALA A 53 2.51 -19.15 11.62
N GLY A 54 3.55 -19.70 10.99
CA GLY A 54 3.59 -21.05 10.42
C GLY A 54 3.03 -21.18 9.02
N CYS A 55 2.86 -20.08 8.28
CA CYS A 55 2.37 -20.10 6.89
C CYS A 55 3.49 -20.43 5.89
N ASN A 56 3.12 -21.04 4.77
CA ASN A 56 3.96 -21.16 3.59
C ASN A 56 3.73 -19.90 2.74
N VAL A 57 4.66 -18.96 2.75
CA VAL A 57 4.45 -17.67 2.09
C VAL A 57 5.17 -17.61 0.74
N ILE A 58 4.46 -17.15 -0.29
CA ILE A 58 5.02 -16.63 -1.53
C ILE A 58 4.79 -15.13 -1.48
N ALA A 59 5.87 -14.35 -1.62
CA ALA A 59 5.83 -12.90 -1.60
C ALA A 59 6.08 -12.34 -3.00
N VAL A 60 5.36 -11.30 -3.39
CA VAL A 60 5.57 -10.63 -4.69
C VAL A 60 5.62 -9.12 -4.51
N ASP A 61 6.52 -8.48 -5.25
CA ASP A 61 6.61 -7.04 -5.38
C ASP A 61 7.07 -6.66 -6.79
N SER A 62 6.69 -5.50 -7.28
CA SER A 62 7.11 -4.99 -8.59
C SER A 62 8.48 -4.32 -8.57
N SER A 63 9.01 -3.98 -7.39
CA SER A 63 10.31 -3.35 -7.20
C SER A 63 11.42 -4.38 -7.06
N PRO A 64 12.42 -4.38 -7.97
CA PRO A 64 13.57 -5.27 -7.84
C PRO A 64 14.32 -5.10 -6.51
N ALA A 65 14.50 -3.85 -6.03
CA ALA A 65 15.19 -3.56 -4.79
C ALA A 65 14.45 -4.10 -3.56
N MET A 66 13.10 -4.03 -3.53
CA MET A 66 12.28 -4.60 -2.46
C MET A 66 12.34 -6.13 -2.48
N VAL A 67 12.27 -6.74 -3.65
CA VAL A 67 12.41 -8.20 -3.80
C VAL A 67 13.79 -8.67 -3.32
N GLU A 68 14.86 -7.97 -3.70
CA GLU A 68 16.22 -8.29 -3.24
C GLU A 68 16.33 -8.19 -1.71
N SER A 69 15.76 -7.13 -1.10
CA SER A 69 15.71 -6.98 0.36
C SER A 69 14.98 -8.14 1.04
N SER A 70 13.85 -8.58 0.48
CA SER A 70 13.08 -9.71 0.99
C SER A 70 13.83 -11.05 0.84
N LEU A 71 14.50 -11.28 -0.30
CA LEU A 71 15.33 -12.45 -0.54
C LEU A 71 16.51 -12.52 0.44
N ALA A 72 17.14 -11.38 0.76
CA ALA A 72 18.23 -11.31 1.74
C ALA A 72 17.79 -11.72 3.15
N LYS A 73 16.49 -11.63 3.47
CA LYS A 73 15.88 -12.11 4.72
C LYS A 73 15.46 -13.60 4.64
N GLY A 74 15.75 -14.30 3.55
CA GLY A 74 15.36 -15.70 3.34
C GLY A 74 13.91 -15.93 2.93
N ILE A 75 13.20 -14.89 2.54
CA ILE A 75 11.80 -14.95 2.10
C ILE A 75 11.74 -15.47 0.66
N ASN A 76 10.78 -16.35 0.33
CA ASN A 76 10.49 -16.76 -1.06
C ASN A 76 9.79 -15.62 -1.81
N ALA A 77 10.57 -14.61 -2.20
CA ALA A 77 10.08 -13.42 -2.90
C ALA A 77 10.34 -13.51 -4.40
N ARG A 78 9.45 -12.90 -5.21
CA ARG A 78 9.54 -12.86 -6.67
C ARG A 78 9.16 -11.48 -7.19
N MET A 79 9.84 -11.02 -8.23
CA MET A 79 9.44 -9.83 -8.95
C MET A 79 8.18 -10.15 -9.79
N MET A 80 7.08 -9.46 -9.49
CA MET A 80 5.80 -9.62 -10.20
C MET A 80 4.95 -8.36 -10.02
N ASP A 81 4.30 -7.92 -11.11
CA ASP A 81 3.28 -6.87 -11.04
C ASP A 81 1.98 -7.48 -10.50
N GLY A 82 1.48 -6.92 -9.40
CA GLY A 82 0.21 -7.35 -8.80
C GLY A 82 -1.01 -7.20 -9.69
N GLN A 83 -0.90 -6.40 -10.77
CA GLN A 83 -1.95 -6.27 -11.80
C GLN A 83 -1.93 -7.43 -12.80
N HIS A 84 -0.88 -8.26 -12.80
CA HIS A 84 -0.68 -9.37 -13.73
C HIS A 84 -0.27 -10.66 -13.00
N LEU A 85 -1.05 -11.06 -11.99
CA LEU A 85 -0.78 -12.29 -11.23
C LEU A 85 -0.94 -13.54 -12.10
N GLU A 86 0.05 -14.46 -12.03
CA GLU A 86 0.12 -15.68 -12.85
C GLU A 86 -0.29 -16.96 -12.08
N PHE A 87 -0.85 -16.81 -10.88
CA PHE A 87 -1.24 -17.94 -10.02
C PHE A 87 -2.69 -18.39 -10.28
N GLU A 88 -2.95 -19.69 -10.08
CA GLU A 88 -4.28 -20.28 -10.25
C GLU A 88 -4.56 -21.32 -9.15
N GLY A 89 -5.50 -21.02 -8.26
CA GLY A 89 -6.00 -21.94 -7.22
C GLY A 89 -4.96 -22.40 -6.19
N VAL A 90 -3.94 -21.58 -5.92
CA VAL A 90 -2.79 -21.97 -5.08
C VAL A 90 -2.96 -21.58 -3.61
N PHE A 91 -3.58 -20.40 -3.34
CA PHE A 91 -3.50 -19.77 -2.03
C PHE A 91 -4.77 -19.97 -1.19
N ASP A 92 -4.56 -20.27 0.09
CA ASP A 92 -5.60 -20.25 1.12
C ASP A 92 -5.97 -18.81 1.48
N ALA A 93 -5.00 -17.89 1.39
CA ALA A 93 -5.24 -16.47 1.60
C ALA A 93 -4.31 -15.60 0.73
N VAL A 94 -4.80 -14.40 0.39
CA VAL A 94 -3.98 -13.29 -0.11
C VAL A 94 -3.99 -12.19 0.93
N PHE A 95 -2.81 -11.73 1.29
CA PHE A 95 -2.57 -10.61 2.18
C PHE A 95 -1.97 -9.45 1.38
N SER A 96 -2.35 -8.21 1.69
CA SER A 96 -1.70 -7.02 1.14
C SER A 96 -1.78 -5.86 2.13
N ASN A 97 -0.67 -5.21 2.40
CA ASN A 97 -0.66 -4.04 3.27
C ASN A 97 0.06 -2.87 2.60
N ALA A 98 -0.63 -1.74 2.48
CA ALA A 98 -0.13 -0.49 1.93
C ALA A 98 0.45 -0.56 0.49
N ALA A 99 0.02 -1.52 -0.32
CA ALA A 99 0.50 -1.73 -1.68
C ALA A 99 -0.57 -1.44 -2.76
N LEU A 100 -1.82 -1.84 -2.55
CA LEU A 100 -2.86 -1.82 -3.58
C LEU A 100 -3.16 -0.44 -4.17
N HIS A 101 -2.94 0.63 -3.42
CA HIS A 101 -3.15 1.99 -3.93
C HIS A 101 -2.09 2.47 -4.93
N TRP A 102 -1.02 1.71 -5.13
CA TRP A 102 -0.04 1.91 -6.21
C TRP A 102 -0.44 1.18 -7.50
N MET A 103 -1.45 0.30 -7.44
CA MET A 103 -1.93 -0.52 -8.54
C MET A 103 -3.18 0.14 -9.13
N THR A 104 -3.01 0.91 -10.21
CA THR A 104 -4.05 1.77 -10.78
C THR A 104 -5.10 1.03 -11.62
N GLN A 105 -4.95 -0.29 -11.79
CA GLN A 105 -5.90 -1.17 -12.47
C GLN A 105 -6.55 -2.14 -11.46
N PRO A 106 -7.41 -1.67 -10.55
CA PRO A 106 -7.93 -2.48 -9.43
C PRO A 106 -8.73 -3.69 -9.90
N ARG A 107 -9.41 -3.62 -11.05
CA ARG A 107 -10.13 -4.77 -11.63
C ARG A 107 -9.20 -5.92 -11.98
N GLU A 108 -8.05 -5.63 -12.56
CA GLU A 108 -7.04 -6.64 -12.93
C GLU A 108 -6.44 -7.29 -11.69
N VAL A 109 -6.11 -6.48 -10.67
CA VAL A 109 -5.63 -6.97 -9.37
C VAL A 109 -6.65 -7.91 -8.75
N ILE A 110 -7.91 -7.49 -8.62
CA ILE A 110 -8.98 -8.26 -7.97
C ILE A 110 -9.25 -9.56 -8.74
N ALA A 111 -9.29 -9.50 -10.08
CA ALA A 111 -9.46 -10.68 -10.93
C ALA A 111 -8.28 -11.66 -10.79
N GLY A 112 -7.06 -11.15 -10.75
CA GLY A 112 -5.85 -11.94 -10.51
C GLY A 112 -5.86 -12.62 -9.15
N VAL A 113 -6.20 -11.89 -8.09
CA VAL A 113 -6.34 -12.43 -6.73
C VAL A 113 -7.43 -13.51 -6.68
N ARG A 114 -8.60 -13.23 -7.31
CA ARG A 114 -9.70 -14.21 -7.38
C ARG A 114 -9.30 -15.53 -8.02
N ARG A 115 -8.54 -15.46 -9.10
CA ARG A 115 -8.00 -16.63 -9.79
C ARG A 115 -6.94 -17.35 -8.95
N ALA A 116 -6.07 -16.62 -8.26
CA ALA A 116 -4.99 -17.17 -7.45
C ALA A 116 -5.46 -17.92 -6.20
N LEU A 117 -6.62 -17.52 -5.66
CA LEU A 117 -7.19 -18.13 -4.47
C LEU A 117 -7.83 -19.50 -4.74
N LYS A 118 -7.67 -20.40 -3.75
CA LYS A 118 -8.47 -21.62 -3.67
C LYS A 118 -9.96 -21.31 -3.52
N PRO A 119 -10.86 -22.27 -3.75
CA PRO A 119 -12.30 -22.07 -3.65
C PRO A 119 -12.79 -21.47 -2.32
N THR A 120 -12.15 -21.81 -1.20
CA THR A 120 -12.48 -21.30 0.14
C THR A 120 -11.51 -20.21 0.62
N GLY A 121 -10.72 -19.66 -0.29
CA GLY A 121 -9.70 -18.69 0.04
C GLY A 121 -10.26 -17.30 0.40
N ARG A 122 -9.43 -16.49 1.07
CA ARG A 122 -9.78 -15.14 1.49
C ARG A 122 -8.75 -14.12 1.03
N PHE A 123 -9.21 -12.91 0.77
CA PHE A 123 -8.39 -11.75 0.46
C PHE A 123 -8.55 -10.70 1.55
N VAL A 124 -7.48 -10.39 2.26
CA VAL A 124 -7.46 -9.41 3.34
C VAL A 124 -6.41 -8.36 3.04
N ALA A 125 -6.81 -7.09 3.05
CA ALA A 125 -5.87 -6.03 2.76
C ALA A 125 -6.20 -4.71 3.46
N GLU A 126 -5.18 -3.86 3.52
CA GLU A 126 -5.29 -2.45 3.86
C GLU A 126 -4.51 -1.59 2.86
N MET A 127 -5.14 -0.52 2.41
CA MET A 127 -4.54 0.43 1.46
C MET A 127 -4.95 1.86 1.80
N GLY A 128 -4.42 2.86 1.11
CA GLY A 128 -4.98 4.21 1.15
C GLY A 128 -6.39 4.19 0.60
N GLY A 129 -7.34 4.79 1.32
CA GLY A 129 -8.73 4.93 0.89
C GLY A 129 -9.11 6.37 0.57
N GLN A 130 -10.38 6.62 0.30
CA GLN A 130 -10.89 7.95 0.02
C GLN A 130 -10.43 8.97 1.07
N ARG A 131 -9.94 10.13 0.62
CA ARG A 131 -9.34 11.20 1.42
C ARG A 131 -8.00 10.87 2.10
N ASN A 132 -7.35 9.75 1.74
CA ASN A 132 -6.01 9.46 2.23
C ASN A 132 -5.04 10.57 1.82
N VAL A 133 -4.28 11.11 2.78
CA VAL A 133 -3.28 12.18 2.62
C VAL A 133 -3.81 13.39 1.81
N VAL A 134 -5.08 13.75 2.02
CA VAL A 134 -5.78 14.75 1.19
C VAL A 134 -5.10 16.12 1.26
N SER A 135 -4.60 16.53 2.42
CA SER A 135 -3.88 17.79 2.59
C SER A 135 -2.59 17.80 1.76
N VAL A 136 -1.82 16.72 1.84
CA VAL A 136 -0.56 16.58 1.10
C VAL A 136 -0.83 16.54 -0.41
N LEU A 137 -1.83 15.77 -0.84
CA LEU A 137 -2.20 15.68 -2.27
C LEU A 137 -2.64 17.04 -2.82
N ALA A 138 -3.36 17.84 -2.03
CA ALA A 138 -3.78 19.19 -2.42
C ALA A 138 -2.56 20.12 -2.62
N ALA A 139 -1.61 20.13 -1.68
CA ALA A 139 -0.38 20.93 -1.78
C ALA A 139 0.48 20.51 -2.97
N LEU A 140 0.71 19.21 -3.17
CA LEU A 140 1.43 18.66 -4.32
C LEU A 140 0.80 19.09 -5.65
N THR A 141 -0.51 18.99 -5.76
CA THR A 141 -1.26 19.35 -6.98
C THR A 141 -1.14 20.85 -7.25
N LYS A 142 -1.31 21.67 -6.23
CA LYS A 142 -1.23 23.14 -6.32
C LYS A 142 0.17 23.59 -6.75
N THR A 143 1.22 23.07 -6.12
CA THR A 143 2.61 23.38 -6.46
C THR A 143 2.92 23.03 -7.92
N ARG A 144 2.44 21.89 -8.43
CA ARG A 144 2.58 21.54 -9.85
C ARG A 144 1.84 22.49 -10.78
N GLN A 145 0.60 22.87 -10.42
CA GLN A 145 -0.21 23.81 -11.20
C GLN A 145 0.45 25.19 -11.31
N HIS A 146 1.00 25.71 -10.20
CA HIS A 146 1.72 27.00 -10.20
C HIS A 146 2.93 27.01 -11.15
N ARG A 147 3.56 25.85 -11.35
CA ARG A 147 4.70 25.68 -12.26
C ARG A 147 4.32 25.28 -13.67
N GLY A 148 3.03 25.20 -13.99
CA GLY A 148 2.56 24.76 -15.32
C GLY A 148 2.88 23.32 -15.66
N LEU A 149 3.18 22.47 -14.65
CA LEU A 149 3.47 21.06 -14.82
C LEU A 149 2.18 20.26 -15.02
N ALA A 150 2.25 19.22 -15.85
CA ALA A 150 1.11 18.37 -16.12
C ALA A 150 0.59 17.70 -14.84
N PRO A 151 -0.75 17.52 -14.69
CA PRO A 151 -1.31 16.76 -13.56
C PRO A 151 -0.74 15.33 -13.51
N VAL A 152 -0.47 14.86 -12.31
CA VAL A 152 -0.07 13.47 -12.06
C VAL A 152 -0.75 12.99 -10.78
N ASN A 153 -1.19 11.74 -10.77
CA ASN A 153 -1.61 11.06 -9.56
C ASN A 153 -1.28 9.57 -9.71
N PRO A 154 -0.24 9.08 -9.02
CA PRO A 154 0.15 7.67 -9.08
C PRO A 154 -0.69 6.80 -8.14
N TRP A 155 -1.62 7.37 -7.38
CA TRP A 155 -2.36 6.66 -6.35
C TRP A 155 -3.83 6.47 -6.73
N TYR A 156 -4.36 5.35 -6.30
CA TYR A 156 -5.78 5.01 -6.35
C TYR A 156 -6.33 4.91 -4.92
N PHE A 157 -7.18 5.85 -4.54
CA PHE A 157 -7.79 5.94 -3.20
C PHE A 157 -9.31 5.83 -3.28
N PRO A 158 -9.87 4.62 -3.37
CA PRO A 158 -11.31 4.40 -3.54
C PRO A 158 -12.12 4.68 -2.29
N SER A 159 -13.43 4.91 -2.48
CA SER A 159 -14.42 4.86 -1.41
C SER A 159 -14.72 3.41 -1.00
N VAL A 160 -15.45 3.24 0.11
CA VAL A 160 -15.95 1.92 0.56
C VAL A 160 -16.89 1.34 -0.49
N GLU A 161 -17.81 2.14 -1.01
CA GLU A 161 -18.83 1.73 -1.97
C GLU A 161 -18.19 1.28 -3.29
N GLU A 162 -17.26 2.07 -3.80
CA GLU A 162 -16.54 1.78 -5.04
C GLU A 162 -15.77 0.45 -4.94
N TYR A 163 -14.95 0.29 -3.89
CA TYR A 163 -14.11 -0.89 -3.79
C TYR A 163 -14.89 -2.15 -3.44
N ARG A 164 -15.97 -2.03 -2.63
CA ARG A 164 -16.93 -3.11 -2.38
C ARG A 164 -17.55 -3.59 -3.68
N GLN A 165 -18.04 -2.68 -4.50
CA GLN A 165 -18.64 -3.02 -5.79
C GLN A 165 -17.66 -3.81 -6.67
N LEU A 166 -16.40 -3.37 -6.78
CA LEU A 166 -15.37 -4.08 -7.55
C LEU A 166 -15.14 -5.51 -7.06
N LEU A 167 -15.09 -5.71 -5.74
CA LEU A 167 -14.91 -7.04 -5.14
C LEU A 167 -16.13 -7.93 -5.39
N GLU A 168 -17.34 -7.41 -5.22
CA GLU A 168 -18.60 -8.15 -5.42
C GLU A 168 -18.82 -8.50 -6.91
N GLU A 169 -18.50 -7.60 -7.84
CA GLU A 169 -18.53 -7.86 -9.30
C GLU A 169 -17.56 -8.97 -9.70
N ALA A 170 -16.44 -9.12 -9.00
CA ALA A 170 -15.49 -10.21 -9.19
C ALA A 170 -15.92 -11.52 -8.51
N GLY A 171 -17.06 -11.55 -7.81
CA GLY A 171 -17.64 -12.74 -7.17
C GLY A 171 -17.15 -12.99 -5.74
N PHE A 172 -16.63 -11.99 -5.05
CA PHE A 172 -16.31 -12.07 -3.64
C PHE A 172 -17.52 -11.74 -2.76
N GLN A 173 -17.60 -12.36 -1.60
CA GLN A 173 -18.39 -11.84 -0.46
C GLN A 173 -17.49 -10.91 0.34
N VAL A 174 -18.02 -9.77 0.80
CA VAL A 174 -17.26 -8.72 1.48
C VAL A 174 -17.85 -8.44 2.87
N PRO A 175 -17.59 -9.32 3.86
CA PRO A 175 -18.13 -9.17 5.21
C PRO A 175 -17.56 -7.94 5.94
N VAL A 176 -16.33 -7.53 5.62
CA VAL A 176 -15.67 -6.38 6.25
C VAL A 176 -15.13 -5.46 5.16
N ILE A 177 -15.51 -4.20 5.20
CA ILE A 177 -14.84 -3.11 4.49
C ILE A 177 -15.16 -1.79 5.17
N GLN A 178 -14.13 -0.99 5.47
CA GLN A 178 -14.28 0.27 6.18
C GLN A 178 -13.15 1.25 5.90
N LEU A 179 -13.44 2.54 6.00
CA LEU A 179 -12.45 3.59 6.08
C LEU A 179 -12.06 3.84 7.54
N ILE A 180 -10.77 3.96 7.79
CA ILE A 180 -10.18 4.17 9.12
C ILE A 180 -9.31 5.42 9.07
N PRO A 181 -9.76 6.57 9.62
CA PRO A 181 -8.88 7.71 9.84
C PRO A 181 -7.70 7.31 10.71
N ARG A 182 -6.50 7.60 10.24
CA ARG A 182 -5.27 7.22 10.94
C ARG A 182 -4.22 8.34 10.82
N PRO A 183 -4.44 9.50 11.42
CA PRO A 183 -3.39 10.52 11.49
C PRO A 183 -2.12 9.88 12.05
N THR A 184 -1.01 10.01 11.32
CA THR A 184 0.24 9.30 11.66
C THR A 184 1.36 10.32 11.86
N VAL A 185 1.97 10.28 13.03
CA VAL A 185 3.16 11.09 13.33
C VAL A 185 4.33 10.53 12.55
N LEU A 186 5.04 11.38 11.81
CA LEU A 186 6.22 10.99 11.06
C LEU A 186 7.43 10.79 12.01
N PRO A 187 8.33 9.85 11.69
CA PRO A 187 9.55 9.66 12.45
C PRO A 187 10.55 10.80 12.29
N GLY A 188 10.39 11.63 11.25
CA GLY A 188 11.26 12.73 10.90
C GLY A 188 10.51 13.87 10.21
N GLU A 189 11.24 14.68 9.45
CA GLU A 189 10.69 15.81 8.71
C GLU A 189 9.81 15.37 7.54
N LEU A 190 8.86 16.22 7.13
CA LEU A 190 7.97 15.98 5.97
C LEU A 190 8.75 15.69 4.68
N ARG A 191 9.94 16.27 4.53
CA ARG A 191 10.83 16.05 3.40
C ARG A 191 11.08 14.55 3.15
N GLY A 192 11.44 13.78 4.17
CA GLY A 192 11.70 12.34 4.03
C GLY A 192 10.47 11.58 3.51
N TRP A 193 9.27 11.98 3.96
CA TRP A 193 8.02 11.44 3.45
C TRP A 193 7.80 11.79 1.96
N LEU A 194 8.01 13.07 1.58
CA LEU A 194 7.86 13.53 0.20
C LEU A 194 8.82 12.79 -0.76
N GLU A 195 10.07 12.63 -0.35
CA GLU A 195 11.09 11.92 -1.13
C GLU A 195 10.75 10.44 -1.30
N THR A 196 10.19 9.79 -0.26
CA THR A 196 9.84 8.37 -0.28
C THR A 196 8.58 8.09 -1.10
N PHE A 197 7.52 8.90 -0.95
CA PHE A 197 6.20 8.58 -1.48
C PHE A 197 5.73 9.48 -2.63
N ALA A 198 6.22 10.71 -2.71
CA ALA A 198 5.71 11.72 -3.65
C ALA A 198 6.66 12.00 -4.82
N GLY A 199 7.63 11.12 -5.09
CA GLY A 199 8.63 11.32 -6.15
C GLY A 199 8.03 11.63 -7.52
N ALA A 200 6.91 11.01 -7.88
CA ALA A 200 6.21 11.26 -9.14
C ALA A 200 5.65 12.69 -9.28
N PHE A 201 5.40 13.39 -8.15
CA PHE A 201 4.90 14.76 -8.15
C PHE A 201 6.02 15.80 -8.22
N LEU A 202 7.22 15.45 -7.79
CA LEU A 202 8.36 16.36 -7.72
C LEU A 202 9.08 16.39 -9.07
N SER A 203 9.71 17.52 -9.39
CA SER A 203 10.63 17.61 -10.53
C SER A 203 11.79 16.64 -10.32
N THR A 204 12.40 16.23 -11.43
CA THR A 204 13.34 15.13 -11.42
C THR A 204 14.58 15.38 -10.58
N GLU A 205 15.19 16.59 -10.65
CA GLU A 205 16.42 16.88 -9.90
C GLU A 205 16.69 18.40 -9.78
N GLY A 206 17.69 18.76 -8.96
CA GLY A 206 18.25 20.10 -8.88
C GLY A 206 17.47 21.11 -8.05
N ALA A 207 17.73 22.39 -8.29
CA ALA A 207 17.18 23.49 -7.50
C ALA A 207 15.64 23.53 -7.52
N GLU A 208 15.01 23.23 -8.66
CA GLU A 208 13.54 23.20 -8.78
C GLU A 208 12.91 22.18 -7.83
N ARG A 209 13.50 21.00 -7.69
CA ARG A 209 13.02 19.98 -6.72
C ARG A 209 13.09 20.51 -5.29
N GLU A 210 14.19 21.15 -4.92
CA GLU A 210 14.36 21.74 -3.59
C GLU A 210 13.34 22.83 -3.31
N GLU A 211 13.08 23.70 -4.29
CA GLU A 211 12.06 24.75 -4.20
C GLU A 211 10.65 24.16 -4.05
N MET A 212 10.31 23.10 -4.79
CA MET A 212 9.02 22.43 -4.67
C MET A 212 8.83 21.84 -3.27
N ILE A 213 9.83 21.14 -2.75
CA ILE A 213 9.78 20.55 -1.41
C ILE A 213 9.60 21.66 -0.35
N ALA A 214 10.34 22.77 -0.47
CA ALA A 214 10.23 23.89 0.45
C ALA A 214 8.84 24.53 0.42
N GLU A 215 8.29 24.80 -0.77
CA GLU A 215 6.93 25.36 -0.96
C GLU A 215 5.86 24.45 -0.35
N ILE A 216 5.92 23.15 -0.63
CA ILE A 216 4.96 22.16 -0.08
C ILE A 216 5.06 22.10 1.44
N THR A 217 6.29 22.12 1.98
CA THR A 217 6.54 22.08 3.42
C THR A 217 5.98 23.31 4.11
N GLU A 218 6.20 24.50 3.55
CA GLU A 218 5.68 25.77 4.07
C GLU A 218 4.14 25.80 4.05
N GLU A 219 3.53 25.33 2.95
CA GLU A 219 2.06 25.28 2.82
C GLU A 219 1.42 24.34 3.84
N LEU A 220 2.04 23.20 4.11
CA LEU A 220 1.50 22.17 5.00
C LEU A 220 1.79 22.41 6.49
N ALA A 221 2.82 23.19 6.83
CA ALA A 221 3.22 23.41 8.21
C ALA A 221 2.08 23.91 9.13
N PRO A 222 1.23 24.87 8.74
CA PRO A 222 0.13 25.33 9.61
C PRO A 222 -0.91 24.26 9.94
N THR A 223 -1.01 23.20 9.13
CA THR A 223 -2.07 22.17 9.26
C THR A 223 -1.53 20.85 9.80
N LEU A 224 -0.32 20.48 9.42
CA LEU A 224 0.22 19.14 9.70
C LEU A 224 1.41 19.14 10.68
N ARG A 225 1.91 20.32 11.09
CA ARG A 225 3.02 20.44 12.05
C ARG A 225 2.52 21.03 13.35
N ASP A 226 2.80 20.38 14.46
CA ASP A 226 2.44 20.89 15.80
C ASP A 226 3.48 21.89 16.36
N ASP A 227 3.16 22.51 17.50
CA ASP A 227 4.02 23.49 18.16
C ASP A 227 5.37 22.89 18.63
N SER A 228 5.47 21.57 18.77
CA SER A 228 6.72 20.87 19.09
C SER A 228 7.57 20.58 17.84
N GLY A 229 7.08 20.90 16.65
CA GLY A 229 7.72 20.68 15.38
C GLY A 229 7.46 19.30 14.75
N LYS A 230 6.61 18.47 15.34
CA LYS A 230 6.30 17.13 14.80
C LYS A 230 5.25 17.21 13.69
N TRP A 231 5.50 16.44 12.64
CA TRP A 231 4.60 16.30 11.50
C TRP A 231 3.62 15.14 11.70
N THR A 232 2.34 15.39 11.42
CA THR A 232 1.28 14.37 11.45
C THR A 232 0.55 14.36 10.12
N VAL A 233 0.71 13.30 9.34
CA VAL A 233 0.07 13.16 8.02
C VAL A 233 -1.32 12.55 8.16
N ASP A 234 -2.27 13.09 7.42
CA ASP A 234 -3.71 12.80 7.46
C ASP A 234 -4.09 11.52 6.69
N TYR A 235 -3.51 10.38 7.10
CA TYR A 235 -3.83 9.09 6.49
C TYR A 235 -5.29 8.69 6.74
N VAL A 236 -5.91 8.10 5.70
CA VAL A 236 -7.16 7.35 5.79
C VAL A 236 -6.95 6.00 5.11
N ARG A 237 -7.17 4.92 5.86
CA ARG A 237 -6.97 3.56 5.36
C ARG A 237 -8.30 2.92 5.02
N LEU A 238 -8.36 2.25 3.86
CA LEU A 238 -9.43 1.33 3.52
C LEU A 238 -8.94 -0.07 3.87
N ARG A 239 -9.64 -0.73 4.80
CA ARG A 239 -9.35 -2.10 5.21
C ARG A 239 -10.53 -2.98 4.88
N PHE A 240 -10.25 -4.18 4.36
CA PHE A 240 -11.30 -5.11 4.00
C PHE A 240 -10.89 -6.57 4.19
N MET A 241 -11.89 -7.43 4.30
CA MET A 241 -11.82 -8.87 4.12
C MET A 241 -12.86 -9.26 3.08
N ALA A 242 -12.42 -10.03 2.09
CA ALA A 242 -13.26 -10.62 1.06
C ALA A 242 -12.98 -12.12 0.98
N SER A 243 -13.99 -12.93 0.73
CA SER A 243 -13.86 -14.38 0.63
C SER A 243 -14.50 -14.90 -0.63
N ASN A 244 -13.91 -15.98 -1.18
CA ASN A 244 -14.56 -16.76 -2.19
C ASN A 244 -15.79 -17.41 -1.54
N SER A 245 -16.99 -17.03 -1.97
CA SER A 245 -18.17 -17.78 -1.58
C SER A 245 -18.27 -19.03 -2.41
N PHE A 246 -18.11 -20.20 -1.79
CA PHE A 246 -18.81 -21.35 -2.26
C PHE A 246 -20.12 -21.44 -1.47
N ASP A 247 -21.24 -21.24 -2.13
CA ASP A 247 -22.50 -21.77 -1.66
C ASP A 247 -22.31 -23.29 -1.50
N LEU A 248 -22.20 -23.74 -0.26
CA LEU A 248 -22.47 -25.13 0.08
C LEU A 248 -23.98 -25.31 -0.10
N ARG A 249 -24.40 -25.50 -1.39
CA ARG A 249 -25.70 -26.11 -1.66
C ARG A 249 -25.58 -27.61 -1.59
#